data_f8b4c1afa25e0438fec288df365de4e7
#
_entry.id   f8b4c1afa25e0438fec288df365de4e7
#
_cell.length_a   1.000
_cell.length_b   1.000
_cell.length_c   1.000
_cell.angle_alpha   90.00
_cell.angle_beta   90.00
_cell.angle_gamma   90.00
#
_symmetry.space_group_name_H-M   'P 1'
#
loop_
_entity.id
_entity.type
_entity.pdbx_description
1 polymer ?
#
loop_
_entity_poly.entity_id
_entity_poly.type
_entity_poly.pdbx_seq_one_letter_code
_entity_poly.pdbx_strand_id
1 'polypeptide(L)'
;YYSVSQQLVYRVGQYRPRTLATVNESQLTIAPGHVVVNDLQQLKEKKFPDLSWKVDDKKGTTELLDDVIAGKLDYTIADSVAISLYQRVHPELAVALDVSDEQPVTWFSRLDDDNTLSAALLDFFNTMNEDGSLARLEEKYLGHGDDFDYVDTRTFLRAVDSVLPDLKPLFEKYAQEIDWRLLA
;
A
#
# COMPACT_ATOMS: atom_id res chain seq x y z
N TYR A 1 -11.96 0.12 -12.86
CA TYR A 1 -10.57 -0.11 -13.26
C TYR A 1 -9.94 -1.24 -12.48
N TYR A 2 -9.67 -1.06 -11.21
CA TYR A 2 -9.11 -2.04 -10.30
C TYR A 2 -9.90 -2.05 -9.00
N SER A 3 -9.75 -3.12 -8.23
CA SER A 3 -10.38 -3.25 -6.91
C SER A 3 -9.36 -3.02 -5.83
N VAL A 4 -9.81 -2.46 -4.71
CA VAL A 4 -9.00 -2.27 -3.50
C VAL A 4 -9.73 -2.86 -2.31
N SER A 5 -8.98 -3.45 -1.39
CA SER A 5 -9.47 -3.81 -0.06
C SER A 5 -8.75 -2.97 1.01
N GLN A 6 -9.40 -2.80 2.15
CA GLN A 6 -8.76 -2.22 3.32
C GLN A 6 -8.08 -3.34 4.09
N GLN A 7 -6.80 -3.17 4.40
CA GLN A 7 -5.97 -4.21 5.01
C GLN A 7 -5.32 -3.71 6.29
N LEU A 8 -5.32 -4.56 7.32
CA LEU A 8 -4.58 -4.32 8.55
C LEU A 8 -3.11 -4.69 8.32
N VAL A 9 -2.22 -3.75 8.60
CA VAL A 9 -0.78 -3.94 8.45
C VAL A 9 -0.06 -3.89 9.78
N TYR A 10 1.09 -4.57 9.82
CA TYR A 10 1.97 -4.66 10.97
C TYR A 10 3.44 -4.74 10.50
N ARG A 11 4.37 -4.53 11.43
CA ARG A 11 5.79 -4.72 11.16
C ARG A 11 6.21 -6.17 11.35
N VAL A 12 6.94 -6.73 10.40
CA VAL A 12 7.54 -8.07 10.52
C VAL A 12 8.44 -8.16 11.75
N GLY A 13 8.23 -9.19 12.55
CA GLY A 13 8.91 -9.36 13.85
C GLY A 13 8.06 -8.95 15.06
N GLN A 14 6.95 -8.26 14.84
CA GLN A 14 5.93 -8.01 15.86
C GLN A 14 4.81 -9.08 15.81
N TYR A 15 3.92 -9.03 16.79
CA TYR A 15 2.78 -9.96 16.83
C TYR A 15 1.84 -9.73 15.64
N ARG A 16 1.59 -10.79 14.86
CA ARG A 16 0.61 -10.79 13.77
C ARG A 16 -0.77 -11.14 14.31
N PRO A 17 -1.73 -10.23 14.33
CA PRO A 17 -3.10 -10.57 14.72
C PRO A 17 -3.74 -11.46 13.63
N ARG A 18 -4.42 -12.52 14.08
CA ARG A 18 -5.16 -13.43 13.19
C ARG A 18 -6.62 -13.04 13.03
N THR A 19 -7.09 -12.14 13.86
CA THR A 19 -8.46 -11.63 13.88
C THR A 19 -8.51 -10.25 14.51
N LEU A 20 -9.45 -9.43 14.10
CA LEU A 20 -9.69 -8.12 14.70
C LEU A 20 -10.17 -8.20 16.16
N ALA A 21 -10.68 -9.34 16.60
CA ALA A 21 -11.09 -9.54 18.01
C ALA A 21 -9.93 -9.36 19.00
N THR A 22 -8.69 -9.52 18.56
CA THR A 22 -7.50 -9.38 19.42
C THR A 22 -6.86 -7.99 19.37
N VAL A 23 -7.43 -7.09 18.59
CA VAL A 23 -6.89 -5.73 18.37
C VAL A 23 -7.68 -4.73 19.21
N ASN A 24 -6.97 -3.89 19.93
CA ASN A 24 -7.57 -2.88 20.81
C ASN A 24 -7.10 -1.45 20.47
N GLU A 25 -7.71 -0.47 21.11
CA GLU A 25 -7.47 0.96 20.86
C GLU A 25 -6.02 1.39 21.07
N SER A 26 -5.28 0.75 21.99
CA SER A 26 -3.88 1.10 22.23
C SER A 26 -2.96 0.66 21.10
N GLN A 27 -3.40 -0.25 20.25
CA GLN A 27 -2.61 -0.90 19.21
C GLN A 27 -2.98 -0.43 17.80
N LEU A 28 -4.23 -0.04 17.56
CA LEU A 28 -4.73 0.33 16.24
C LEU A 28 -4.97 1.85 16.16
N THR A 29 -4.24 2.50 15.27
CA THR A 29 -4.47 3.90 14.91
C THR A 29 -4.73 4.00 13.42
N ILE A 30 -5.75 4.75 13.02
CA ILE A 30 -6.13 4.94 11.62
C ILE A 30 -6.14 6.42 11.26
N ALA A 31 -5.92 6.71 9.97
CA ALA A 31 -6.10 8.05 9.43
C ALA A 31 -7.59 8.42 9.38
N PRO A 32 -7.93 9.72 9.42
CA PRO A 32 -9.30 10.16 9.24
C PRO A 32 -9.77 9.82 7.82
N GLY A 33 -10.83 9.04 7.72
CA GLY A 33 -11.41 8.65 6.44
C GLY A 33 -12.74 7.92 6.65
N HIS A 34 -13.76 8.32 5.92
CA HIS A 34 -15.11 7.78 6.12
C HIS A 34 -15.21 6.28 5.79
N VAL A 35 -14.47 5.81 4.78
CA VAL A 35 -14.56 4.40 4.32
C VAL A 35 -14.07 3.46 5.41
N VAL A 36 -12.82 3.62 5.86
CA VAL A 36 -12.22 2.76 6.89
C VAL A 36 -12.99 2.81 8.21
N VAL A 37 -13.40 4.01 8.63
CA VAL A 37 -14.17 4.18 9.87
C VAL A 37 -15.51 3.46 9.77
N ASN A 38 -16.21 3.57 8.65
CA ASN A 38 -17.49 2.90 8.44
C ASN A 38 -17.34 1.37 8.42
N ASP A 39 -16.32 0.85 7.74
CA ASP A 39 -16.06 -0.58 7.69
C ASP A 39 -15.76 -1.15 9.09
N LEU A 40 -14.91 -0.47 9.86
CA LEU A 40 -14.64 -0.85 11.24
C LEU A 40 -15.87 -0.77 12.14
N GLN A 41 -16.70 0.26 11.97
CA GLN A 41 -17.93 0.43 12.72
C GLN A 41 -18.90 -0.74 12.43
N GLN A 42 -19.08 -1.11 11.18
CA GLN A 42 -19.90 -2.25 10.79
C GLN A 42 -19.35 -3.57 11.34
N LEU A 43 -18.04 -3.77 11.31
CA LEU A 43 -17.40 -4.96 11.86
C LEU A 43 -17.56 -5.03 13.38
N LYS A 44 -17.44 -3.91 14.08
CA LYS A 44 -17.70 -3.81 15.51
C LYS A 44 -19.12 -4.20 15.85
N GLU A 45 -20.11 -3.67 15.13
CA GLU A 45 -21.53 -3.97 15.38
C GLU A 45 -21.92 -5.41 15.07
N LYS A 46 -21.35 -5.99 14.00
CA LYS A 46 -21.77 -7.30 13.49
C LYS A 46 -20.98 -8.48 14.05
N LYS A 47 -19.67 -8.29 14.33
CA LYS A 47 -18.76 -9.41 14.60
C LYS A 47 -17.83 -9.22 15.80
N PHE A 48 -17.37 -7.99 16.07
CA PHE A 48 -16.30 -7.73 17.04
C PHE A 48 -16.68 -6.58 17.99
N PRO A 49 -17.60 -6.78 18.95
CA PRO A 49 -18.12 -5.69 19.79
C PRO A 49 -17.03 -4.99 20.63
N ASP A 50 -15.95 -5.69 20.95
CA ASP A 50 -14.83 -5.15 21.72
C ASP A 50 -13.77 -4.43 20.85
N LEU A 51 -13.93 -4.44 19.52
CA LEU A 51 -13.04 -3.75 18.60
C LEU A 51 -13.03 -2.25 18.89
N SER A 52 -11.84 -1.69 19.06
CA SER A 52 -11.65 -0.27 19.31
C SER A 52 -10.37 0.22 18.65
N TRP A 53 -10.35 1.48 18.27
CA TRP A 53 -9.24 2.11 17.54
C TRP A 53 -9.14 3.59 17.86
N LYS A 54 -7.99 4.19 17.58
CA LYS A 54 -7.77 5.64 17.60
C LYS A 54 -7.85 6.19 16.19
N VAL A 55 -8.32 7.43 16.08
CA VAL A 55 -8.21 8.23 14.86
C VAL A 55 -7.20 9.32 15.12
N ASP A 56 -6.17 9.42 14.29
CA ASP A 56 -5.20 10.51 14.33
C ASP A 56 -5.53 11.54 13.27
N ASP A 57 -6.17 12.63 13.66
CA ASP A 57 -6.62 13.70 12.75
C ASP A 57 -5.46 14.51 12.15
N LYS A 58 -4.23 14.28 12.61
CA LYS A 58 -3.05 15.03 12.16
C LYS A 58 -2.20 14.27 11.15
N LYS A 59 -2.41 12.96 11.05
CA LYS A 59 -1.61 12.07 10.20
C LYS A 59 -2.46 11.45 9.10
N GLY A 60 -1.91 11.41 7.90
CA GLY A 60 -2.46 10.64 6.80
C GLY A 60 -2.03 9.17 6.86
N THR A 61 -2.56 8.37 5.95
CA THR A 61 -2.26 6.93 5.85
C THR A 61 -0.76 6.66 5.70
N THR A 62 -0.07 7.46 4.89
CA THR A 62 1.36 7.35 4.63
C THR A 62 2.19 7.51 5.90
N GLU A 63 1.91 8.54 6.69
CA GLU A 63 2.62 8.81 7.95
C GLU A 63 2.35 7.73 9.01
N LEU A 64 1.16 7.13 9.00
CA LEU A 64 0.86 6.00 9.88
C LEU A 64 1.57 4.71 9.44
N LEU A 65 1.73 4.48 8.14
CA LEU A 65 2.56 3.38 7.63
C LEU A 65 4.02 3.55 8.05
N ASP A 66 4.56 4.77 7.96
CA ASP A 66 5.93 5.08 8.44
C ASP A 66 6.07 4.85 9.96
N ASP A 67 5.06 5.19 10.74
CA ASP A 67 5.07 4.93 12.18
C ASP A 67 5.03 3.43 12.52
N VAL A 68 4.31 2.61 11.75
CA VAL A 68 4.34 1.14 11.88
C VAL A 68 5.73 0.61 11.54
N ILE A 69 6.32 1.06 10.44
CA ILE A 69 7.67 0.68 10.00
C ILE A 69 8.71 1.08 11.07
N ALA A 70 8.60 2.27 11.63
CA ALA A 70 9.46 2.74 12.70
C ALA A 70 9.23 2.05 14.07
N GLY A 71 8.19 1.22 14.20
CA GLY A 71 7.81 0.54 15.44
C GLY A 71 7.21 1.46 16.50
N LYS A 72 6.72 2.64 16.13
CA LYS A 72 6.01 3.56 17.02
C LYS A 72 4.54 3.23 17.16
N LEU A 73 4.00 2.47 16.21
CA LEU A 73 2.63 2.03 16.14
C LEU A 73 2.59 0.54 15.83
N ASP A 74 1.72 -0.21 16.50
CA ASP A 74 1.60 -1.65 16.27
C ASP A 74 0.90 -1.94 14.95
N TYR A 75 -0.27 -1.32 14.72
CA TYR A 75 -1.12 -1.58 13.57
C TYR A 75 -1.72 -0.30 12.99
N THR A 76 -1.87 -0.28 11.68
CA THR A 76 -2.72 0.68 10.98
C THR A 76 -3.50 -0.02 9.86
N ILE A 77 -4.40 0.71 9.22
CA ILE A 77 -5.17 0.22 8.07
C ILE A 77 -4.90 1.13 6.89
N ALA A 78 -4.65 0.51 5.74
CA ALA A 78 -4.48 1.19 4.47
C ALA A 78 -5.10 0.37 3.35
N ASP A 79 -5.26 0.98 2.18
CA ASP A 79 -5.70 0.26 1.00
C ASP A 79 -4.60 -0.65 0.43
N SER A 80 -5.01 -1.74 -0.21
CA SER A 80 -4.12 -2.77 -0.73
C SER A 80 -3.09 -2.24 -1.75
N VAL A 81 -3.43 -1.20 -2.52
CA VAL A 81 -2.53 -0.58 -3.50
C VAL A 81 -1.46 0.24 -2.81
N ALA A 82 -1.84 1.07 -1.85
CA ALA A 82 -0.86 1.84 -1.06
C ALA A 82 0.10 0.90 -0.33
N ILE A 83 -0.40 -0.19 0.26
CA ILE A 83 0.42 -1.18 0.93
C ILE A 83 1.40 -1.84 -0.04
N SER A 84 0.94 -2.30 -1.21
CA SER A 84 1.81 -2.93 -2.20
C SER A 84 2.92 -2.01 -2.68
N LEU A 85 2.63 -0.72 -2.87
CA LEU A 85 3.63 0.29 -3.22
C LEU A 85 4.65 0.50 -2.10
N TYR A 86 4.18 0.54 -0.85
CA TYR A 86 5.05 0.68 0.33
C TYR A 86 5.95 -0.54 0.54
N GLN A 87 5.43 -1.74 0.36
CA GLN A 87 6.18 -2.99 0.51
C GLN A 87 7.36 -3.11 -0.45
N ARG A 88 7.32 -2.42 -1.60
CA ARG A 88 8.45 -2.40 -2.54
C ARG A 88 9.73 -1.81 -1.95
N VAL A 89 9.60 -0.83 -1.08
CA VAL A 89 10.72 -0.14 -0.42
C VAL A 89 10.83 -0.45 1.07
N HIS A 90 9.77 -1.02 1.65
CA HIS A 90 9.67 -1.37 3.07
C HIS A 90 9.24 -2.82 3.25
N PRO A 91 10.13 -3.79 3.01
CA PRO A 91 9.83 -5.23 3.11
C PRO A 91 9.51 -5.68 4.54
N GLU A 92 9.76 -4.85 5.53
CA GLU A 92 9.34 -5.06 6.92
C GLU A 92 7.86 -4.82 7.16
N LEU A 93 7.15 -4.15 6.25
CA LEU A 93 5.70 -3.97 6.32
C LEU A 93 4.99 -5.23 5.81
N ALA A 94 4.06 -5.77 6.57
CA ALA A 94 3.32 -6.96 6.18
C ALA A 94 1.82 -6.81 6.43
N VAL A 95 1.03 -7.51 5.63
CA VAL A 95 -0.42 -7.59 5.80
C VAL A 95 -0.76 -8.67 6.84
N ALA A 96 -1.55 -8.32 7.83
CA ALA A 96 -2.07 -9.25 8.82
C ALA A 96 -3.34 -9.94 8.33
N LEU A 97 -4.34 -9.16 7.90
CA LEU A 97 -5.63 -9.61 7.43
C LEU A 97 -6.36 -8.52 6.64
N ASP A 98 -7.32 -8.92 5.83
CA ASP A 98 -8.25 -8.02 5.15
C ASP A 98 -9.33 -7.53 6.11
N VAL A 99 -9.62 -6.24 6.08
CA VAL A 99 -10.64 -5.57 6.91
C VAL A 99 -11.94 -5.41 6.14
N SER A 100 -11.86 -5.19 4.82
CA SER A 100 -13.01 -5.12 3.93
C SER A 100 -12.91 -6.12 2.80
N ASP A 101 -14.05 -6.42 2.17
CA ASP A 101 -14.08 -7.05 0.86
C ASP A 101 -13.48 -6.10 -0.18
N GLU A 102 -13.10 -6.65 -1.34
CA GLU A 102 -12.63 -5.86 -2.48
C GLU A 102 -13.75 -4.93 -2.98
N GLN A 103 -13.41 -3.68 -3.18
CA GLN A 103 -14.30 -2.65 -3.70
C GLN A 103 -13.70 -2.03 -4.95
N PRO A 104 -14.50 -1.83 -6.02
CA PRO A 104 -14.01 -1.22 -7.23
C PRO A 104 -13.70 0.27 -7.01
N VAL A 105 -12.55 0.71 -7.50
CA VAL A 105 -12.25 2.14 -7.60
C VAL A 105 -13.04 2.72 -8.76
N THR A 106 -13.89 3.69 -8.47
CA THR A 106 -14.84 4.27 -9.41
C THR A 106 -14.71 5.79 -9.49
N TRP A 107 -15.05 6.32 -10.64
CA TRP A 107 -15.19 7.74 -10.83
C TRP A 107 -16.63 8.15 -10.58
N PHE A 108 -16.81 9.29 -9.94
CA PHE A 108 -18.12 9.89 -9.72
C PHE A 108 -18.28 11.09 -10.63
N SER A 109 -19.37 11.15 -11.35
CA SER A 109 -19.78 12.33 -12.11
C SER A 109 -21.09 12.85 -11.57
N ARG A 110 -21.35 14.14 -11.78
CA ARG A 110 -22.64 14.72 -11.46
C ARG A 110 -23.72 14.02 -12.30
N LEU A 111 -24.84 13.71 -11.67
CA LEU A 111 -26.01 13.23 -12.38
C LEU A 111 -26.66 14.42 -13.09
N ASP A 112 -26.50 14.49 -14.39
CA ASP A 112 -27.15 15.49 -15.26
C ASP A 112 -28.11 14.79 -16.24
N ASP A 113 -29.09 15.53 -16.76
CA ASP A 113 -29.99 15.05 -17.82
C ASP A 113 -29.25 14.78 -19.12
N ASP A 114 -28.07 15.38 -19.28
CA ASP A 114 -27.15 15.16 -20.39
C ASP A 114 -26.11 14.07 -20.03
N ASN A 115 -26.29 12.87 -20.57
CA ASN A 115 -25.41 11.72 -20.36
C ASN A 115 -24.15 11.74 -21.25
N THR A 116 -23.84 12.83 -21.95
CA THR A 116 -22.73 12.89 -22.91
C THR A 116 -21.39 12.63 -22.27
N LEU A 117 -21.13 13.19 -21.07
CA LEU A 117 -19.89 12.95 -20.33
C LEU A 117 -19.76 11.47 -19.90
N SER A 118 -20.82 10.89 -19.38
CA SER A 118 -20.81 9.48 -18.96
C SER A 118 -20.59 8.54 -20.16
N ALA A 119 -21.21 8.84 -21.30
CA ALA A 119 -21.02 8.08 -22.54
C ALA A 119 -19.58 8.21 -23.05
N ALA A 120 -19.02 9.42 -23.07
CA ALA A 120 -17.63 9.66 -23.47
C ALA A 120 -16.63 8.95 -22.56
N LEU A 121 -16.87 8.93 -21.25
CA LEU A 121 -16.01 8.20 -20.29
C LEU A 121 -16.09 6.69 -20.53
N LEU A 122 -17.26 6.14 -20.75
CA LEU A 122 -17.43 4.72 -21.07
C LEU A 122 -16.69 4.33 -22.35
N ASP A 123 -16.86 5.12 -23.41
CA ASP A 123 -16.18 4.91 -24.70
C ASP A 123 -14.65 4.98 -24.54
N PHE A 124 -14.17 5.99 -23.83
CA PHE A 124 -12.74 6.14 -23.52
C PHE A 124 -12.17 4.91 -22.82
N PHE A 125 -12.84 4.42 -21.76
CA PHE A 125 -12.34 3.28 -21.02
C PHE A 125 -12.45 1.97 -21.79
N ASN A 126 -13.52 1.79 -22.58
CA ASN A 126 -13.65 0.65 -23.47
C ASN A 126 -12.49 0.62 -24.47
N THR A 127 -12.20 1.76 -25.11
CA THR A 127 -11.09 1.89 -26.06
C THR A 127 -9.75 1.58 -25.39
N MET A 128 -9.47 2.14 -24.21
CA MET A 128 -8.23 1.88 -23.48
C MET A 128 -8.08 0.44 -23.03
N ASN A 129 -9.19 -0.23 -22.77
CA ASN A 129 -9.20 -1.65 -22.38
C ASN A 129 -8.95 -2.54 -23.62
N GLU A 130 -9.62 -2.24 -24.75
CA GLU A 130 -9.46 -2.98 -26.00
C GLU A 130 -8.07 -2.87 -26.62
N ASP A 131 -7.45 -1.67 -26.57
CA ASP A 131 -6.09 -1.45 -27.11
C ASP A 131 -4.97 -1.81 -26.12
N GLY A 132 -5.31 -2.25 -24.91
CA GLY A 132 -4.37 -2.62 -23.85
C GLY A 132 -3.64 -1.43 -23.21
N SER A 133 -4.06 -0.19 -23.47
CA SER A 133 -3.44 1.00 -22.89
C SER A 133 -3.63 1.06 -21.39
N LEU A 134 -4.80 0.65 -20.90
CA LEU A 134 -5.08 0.59 -19.46
C LEU A 134 -4.15 -0.41 -18.77
N ALA A 135 -4.01 -1.61 -19.29
CA ALA A 135 -3.11 -2.63 -18.75
C ALA A 135 -1.64 -2.15 -18.72
N ARG A 136 -1.19 -1.45 -19.78
CA ARG A 136 0.16 -0.86 -19.80
C ARG A 136 0.35 0.25 -18.75
N LEU A 137 -0.68 1.04 -18.48
CA LEU A 137 -0.62 2.07 -17.42
C LEU A 137 -0.61 1.42 -16.04
N GLU A 138 -1.45 0.43 -15.82
CA GLU A 138 -1.45 -0.35 -14.58
C GLU A 138 -0.08 -0.98 -14.34
N GLU A 139 0.46 -1.67 -15.34
CA GLU A 139 1.81 -2.26 -15.27
C GLU A 139 2.87 -1.21 -14.97
N LYS A 140 2.82 -0.06 -15.64
CA LYS A 140 3.80 1.01 -15.45
C LYS A 140 3.77 1.63 -14.06
N TYR A 141 2.61 1.85 -13.48
CA TYR A 141 2.45 2.60 -12.23
C TYR A 141 2.18 1.71 -11.01
N LEU A 142 1.49 0.60 -11.20
CA LEU A 142 1.07 -0.32 -10.15
C LEU A 142 1.68 -1.72 -10.31
N GLY A 143 2.14 -2.09 -11.50
CA GLY A 143 2.75 -3.38 -11.80
C GLY A 143 4.02 -3.66 -11.01
N HIS A 144 4.50 -4.91 -11.08
CA HIS A 144 5.64 -5.47 -10.34
C HIS A 144 5.39 -5.68 -8.83
N GLY A 145 4.12 -5.67 -8.39
CA GLY A 145 3.79 -6.05 -7.01
C GLY A 145 3.87 -7.55 -6.77
N ASP A 146 3.45 -8.34 -7.75
CA ASP A 146 3.37 -9.80 -7.63
C ASP A 146 4.70 -10.51 -7.93
N ASP A 147 5.57 -9.89 -8.75
CA ASP A 147 6.88 -10.44 -9.11
C ASP A 147 8.03 -10.00 -8.19
N PHE A 148 7.72 -9.16 -7.18
CA PHE A 148 8.74 -8.67 -6.25
C PHE A 148 9.01 -9.74 -5.19
N ASP A 149 10.04 -10.55 -5.42
CA ASP A 149 10.48 -11.53 -4.43
C ASP A 149 10.97 -10.81 -3.17
N TYR A 150 10.15 -10.85 -2.13
CA TYR A 150 10.43 -10.30 -0.81
C TYR A 150 11.80 -10.76 -0.26
N VAL A 151 12.20 -11.98 -0.59
CA VAL A 151 13.49 -12.54 -0.17
C VAL A 151 14.64 -11.79 -0.83
N ASP A 152 14.53 -11.52 -2.13
CA ASP A 152 15.56 -10.82 -2.91
C ASP A 152 15.68 -9.35 -2.48
N THR A 153 14.57 -8.66 -2.25
CA THR A 153 14.59 -7.27 -1.75
C THR A 153 15.23 -7.18 -0.39
N ARG A 154 14.87 -8.06 0.53
CA ARG A 154 15.44 -8.07 1.88
C ARG A 154 16.92 -8.40 1.86
N THR A 155 17.34 -9.29 0.98
CA THR A 155 18.74 -9.63 0.75
C THR A 155 19.49 -8.44 0.15
N PHE A 156 18.89 -7.76 -0.83
CA PHE A 156 19.45 -6.55 -1.43
C PHE A 156 19.63 -5.42 -0.39
N LEU A 157 18.59 -5.09 0.37
CA LEU A 157 18.66 -4.03 1.40
C LEU A 157 19.70 -4.35 2.48
N ARG A 158 19.80 -5.61 2.92
CA ARG A 158 20.86 -6.03 3.83
C ARG A 158 22.24 -5.84 3.22
N ALA A 159 22.41 -6.16 1.94
CA ALA A 159 23.65 -5.96 1.24
C ALA A 159 24.01 -4.48 1.09
N VAL A 160 23.03 -3.61 0.87
CA VAL A 160 23.21 -2.15 0.87
C VAL A 160 23.72 -1.66 2.23
N ASP A 161 23.18 -2.16 3.33
CA ASP A 161 23.57 -1.73 4.67
C ASP A 161 24.90 -2.35 5.14
N SER A 162 25.19 -3.60 4.77
CA SER A 162 26.33 -4.35 5.34
C SER A 162 27.51 -4.50 4.39
N VAL A 163 27.29 -4.56 3.09
CA VAL A 163 28.34 -4.83 2.06
C VAL A 163 28.70 -3.58 1.28
N LEU A 164 27.71 -2.74 0.95
CA LEU A 164 27.95 -1.55 0.14
C LEU A 164 28.94 -0.56 0.81
N PRO A 165 28.92 -0.32 2.14
CA PRO A 165 29.90 0.57 2.77
C PRO A 165 31.35 0.14 2.55
N ASP A 166 31.62 -1.17 2.53
CA ASP A 166 32.98 -1.70 2.31
C ASP A 166 33.39 -1.62 0.84
N LEU A 167 32.43 -1.74 -0.08
CA LEU A 167 32.67 -1.64 -1.53
C LEU A 167 32.70 -0.20 -2.05
N LYS A 168 32.03 0.72 -1.38
CA LYS A 168 31.89 2.12 -1.81
C LYS A 168 33.25 2.79 -2.14
N PRO A 169 34.30 2.66 -1.31
CA PRO A 169 35.61 3.26 -1.64
C PRO A 169 36.23 2.67 -2.91
N LEU A 170 36.00 1.38 -3.19
CA LEU A 170 36.47 0.76 -4.42
C LEU A 170 35.71 1.29 -5.64
N PHE A 171 34.42 1.41 -5.56
CA PHE A 171 33.60 2.01 -6.62
C PHE A 171 34.03 3.45 -6.88
N GLU A 172 34.18 4.27 -5.86
CA GLU A 172 34.63 5.67 -6.00
C GLU A 172 36.04 5.77 -6.61
N LYS A 173 36.94 4.88 -6.27
CA LYS A 173 38.30 4.85 -6.81
C LYS A 173 38.33 4.54 -8.31
N TYR A 174 37.52 3.59 -8.75
CA TYR A 174 37.49 3.13 -10.14
C TYR A 174 36.40 3.79 -10.99
N ALA A 175 35.46 4.54 -10.38
CA ALA A 175 34.36 5.21 -11.04
C ALA A 175 34.79 6.34 -11.98
N GLN A 176 36.00 6.85 -11.84
CA GLN A 176 36.52 7.89 -12.72
C GLN A 176 36.71 7.42 -14.17
N GLU A 177 36.72 6.09 -14.39
CA GLU A 177 36.93 5.46 -15.69
C GLU A 177 35.62 4.93 -16.31
N ILE A 178 34.51 4.96 -15.57
CA ILE A 178 33.23 4.33 -15.99
C ILE A 178 32.11 5.37 -15.91
N ASP A 179 31.40 5.57 -17.00
CA ASP A 179 30.16 6.35 -16.98
C ASP A 179 29.03 5.52 -16.33
N TRP A 180 28.73 5.80 -15.08
CA TRP A 180 27.69 5.13 -14.28
C TRP A 180 26.29 5.23 -14.88
N ARG A 181 26.06 6.20 -15.79
CA ARG A 181 24.79 6.33 -16.52
C ARG A 181 24.56 5.19 -17.50
N LEU A 182 25.63 4.53 -17.92
CA LEU A 182 25.55 3.37 -18.81
C LEU A 182 25.29 2.06 -18.04
N LEU A 183 25.46 2.06 -16.72
CA LEU A 183 25.24 0.88 -15.86
C LEU A 183 23.86 0.89 -15.20
N ALA A 184 23.18 1.99 -15.19
CA ALA A 184 21.82 2.13 -14.67
C ALA A 184 20.76 1.87 -15.76
#